data_7e6f7a36c0f1934944e56725739b08d8
#
_entry.id   7e6f7a36c0f1934944e56725739b08d8
#
_cell.length_a   1.000
_cell.length_b   1.000
_cell.length_c   1.000
_cell.angle_alpha   90.00
_cell.angle_beta   90.00
_cell.angle_gamma   90.00
#
_symmetry.space_group_name_H-M   'P 1'
#
loop_
_entity.id
_entity.type
_entity.pdbx_description
1 polymer ?
#
loop_
_entity_poly.entity_id
_entity_poly.type
_entity_poly.pdbx_seq_one_letter_code
_entity_poly.pdbx_strand_id
1 'polypeptide(L)'
;MNLLFEQAQNCGALRPLDVQFARVIAVESVSENEQAAIMLAAACLSAEAGSGHVCLHLDQLQPDTLFDGRFPALASALWHSAGAADTQQWVALLHQHPAVSNGATPTPLVLQENRLYLQRMWQSEGQVAAFFNTQEVAGSSLSVDEPRLRDILNALFGEVTPSSDIDWQKVARQWRPPVVSP
;
A
#
# COMPACT_ATOMS: atom_id res chain seq x y z
N MET A 1 -15.63 -18.47 8.69
CA MET A 1 -15.18 -17.41 7.76
C MET A 1 -16.21 -17.06 6.69
N ASN A 2 -16.74 -17.98 5.87
CA ASN A 2 -17.64 -17.65 4.75
C ASN A 2 -18.88 -16.84 5.15
N LEU A 3 -19.58 -17.21 6.24
CA LEU A 3 -20.74 -16.46 6.74
C LEU A 3 -20.40 -15.02 7.15
N LEU A 4 -19.22 -14.80 7.73
CA LEU A 4 -18.78 -13.45 8.10
C LEU A 4 -18.49 -12.58 6.86
N PHE A 5 -17.94 -13.18 5.79
CA PHE A 5 -17.75 -12.48 4.51
C PHE A 5 -19.07 -12.16 3.83
N GLU A 6 -20.07 -13.04 3.91
CA GLU A 6 -21.42 -12.75 3.42
C GLU A 6 -22.07 -11.61 4.21
N GLN A 7 -21.90 -11.60 5.53
CA GLN A 7 -22.35 -10.47 6.35
C GLN A 7 -21.63 -9.17 5.98
N ALA A 8 -20.30 -9.19 5.78
CA ALA A 8 -19.53 -8.05 5.35
C ALA A 8 -20.00 -7.50 4.00
N GLN A 9 -20.35 -8.37 3.06
CA GLN A 9 -20.89 -7.98 1.77
C GLN A 9 -22.30 -7.39 1.91
N ASN A 10 -23.18 -8.03 2.71
CA ASN A 10 -24.56 -7.59 2.87
C ASN A 10 -24.69 -6.24 3.57
N CYS A 11 -23.79 -5.92 4.51
CA CYS A 11 -23.77 -4.61 5.18
C CYS A 11 -22.96 -3.55 4.43
N GLY A 12 -22.32 -3.89 3.30
CA GLY A 12 -21.53 -2.97 2.49
C GLY A 12 -20.14 -2.66 3.06
N ALA A 13 -19.63 -3.48 3.99
CA ALA A 13 -18.26 -3.38 4.48
C ALA A 13 -17.23 -3.84 3.44
N LEU A 14 -17.59 -4.82 2.62
CA LEU A 14 -16.80 -5.32 1.48
C LEU A 14 -17.67 -5.38 0.23
N ARG A 15 -17.05 -5.13 -0.93
CA ARG A 15 -17.71 -5.29 -2.22
C ARG A 15 -17.76 -6.77 -2.61
N PRO A 16 -18.70 -7.20 -3.46
CA PRO A 16 -18.72 -8.57 -3.98
C PRO A 16 -17.38 -9.00 -4.61
N LEU A 17 -16.71 -8.06 -5.30
CA LEU A 17 -15.40 -8.30 -5.90
C LEU A 17 -14.33 -8.65 -4.86
N ASP A 18 -14.31 -7.95 -3.74
CA ASP A 18 -13.31 -8.16 -2.67
C ASP A 18 -13.45 -9.55 -2.07
N VAL A 19 -14.69 -9.98 -1.84
CA VAL A 19 -15.00 -11.32 -1.32
C VAL A 19 -14.64 -12.41 -2.33
N GLN A 20 -14.95 -12.24 -3.61
CA GLN A 20 -14.59 -13.23 -4.64
C GLN A 20 -13.08 -13.30 -4.85
N PHE A 21 -12.39 -12.15 -4.87
CA PHE A 21 -10.93 -12.12 -4.94
C PHE A 21 -10.30 -12.89 -3.78
N ALA A 22 -10.74 -12.63 -2.55
CA ALA A 22 -10.26 -13.34 -1.36
C ALA A 22 -10.47 -14.87 -1.46
N ARG A 23 -11.61 -15.30 -1.95
CA ARG A 23 -11.91 -16.74 -2.17
C ARG A 23 -10.97 -17.37 -3.18
N VAL A 24 -10.70 -16.69 -4.30
CA VAL A 24 -9.80 -17.22 -5.34
C VAL A 24 -8.38 -17.32 -4.81
N ILE A 25 -7.89 -16.31 -4.09
CA ILE A 25 -6.53 -16.32 -3.51
C ILE A 25 -6.37 -17.46 -2.48
N ALA A 26 -7.39 -17.73 -1.69
CA ALA A 26 -7.34 -18.71 -0.60
C ALA A 26 -7.54 -20.19 -1.04
N VAL A 27 -7.68 -20.46 -2.33
CA VAL A 27 -7.94 -21.83 -2.83
C VAL A 27 -6.84 -22.83 -2.46
N GLU A 28 -5.57 -22.38 -2.44
CA GLU A 28 -4.40 -23.23 -2.21
C GLU A 28 -3.96 -23.28 -0.74
N SER A 29 -4.79 -22.80 0.20
CA SER A 29 -4.48 -22.82 1.63
C SER A 29 -4.40 -24.26 2.17
N VAL A 30 -3.38 -24.53 2.97
CA VAL A 30 -3.12 -25.86 3.56
C VAL A 30 -3.90 -26.08 4.85
N SER A 31 -4.24 -25.02 5.58
CA SER A 31 -4.98 -25.07 6.85
C SER A 31 -6.11 -24.05 6.90
N GLU A 32 -7.09 -24.28 7.80
CA GLU A 32 -8.20 -23.35 8.00
C GLU A 32 -7.73 -21.99 8.54
N ASN A 33 -6.71 -21.97 9.37
CA ASN A 33 -6.15 -20.72 9.91
C ASN A 33 -5.43 -19.92 8.81
N GLU A 34 -4.65 -20.58 7.98
CA GLU A 34 -4.01 -19.97 6.83
C GLU A 34 -5.06 -19.42 5.85
N GLN A 35 -6.08 -20.22 5.54
CA GLN A 35 -7.18 -19.82 4.69
C GLN A 35 -7.89 -18.57 5.22
N ALA A 36 -8.18 -18.55 6.52
CA ALA A 36 -8.85 -17.44 7.15
C ALA A 36 -7.98 -16.16 7.14
N ALA A 37 -6.68 -16.31 7.43
CA ALA A 37 -5.73 -15.22 7.44
C ALA A 37 -5.56 -14.60 6.04
N ILE A 38 -5.35 -15.43 5.01
CA ILE A 38 -5.16 -14.95 3.63
C ILE A 38 -6.45 -14.37 3.05
N MET A 39 -7.62 -14.95 3.36
CA MET A 39 -8.90 -14.40 2.92
C MET A 39 -9.13 -12.98 3.46
N LEU A 40 -8.88 -12.75 4.74
CA LEU A 40 -9.04 -11.41 5.33
C LEU A 40 -8.06 -10.42 4.70
N ALA A 41 -6.78 -10.78 4.60
CA ALA A 41 -5.76 -9.93 3.99
C ALA A 41 -6.08 -9.59 2.53
N ALA A 42 -6.46 -10.58 1.72
CA ALA A 42 -6.80 -10.37 0.32
C ALA A 42 -8.06 -9.51 0.13
N ALA A 43 -9.09 -9.70 0.97
CA ALA A 43 -10.30 -8.87 0.90
C ALA A 43 -10.00 -7.41 1.25
N CYS A 44 -9.25 -7.17 2.32
CA CYS A 44 -8.83 -5.82 2.71
C CYS A 44 -7.96 -5.16 1.63
N LEU A 45 -6.97 -5.89 1.10
CA LEU A 45 -6.12 -5.38 0.01
C LEU A 45 -6.94 -5.01 -1.24
N SER A 46 -7.92 -5.83 -1.62
CA SER A 46 -8.80 -5.53 -2.75
C SER A 46 -9.65 -4.29 -2.49
N ALA A 47 -10.15 -4.11 -1.27
CA ALA A 47 -10.91 -2.93 -0.87
C ALA A 47 -10.04 -1.66 -0.93
N GLU A 48 -8.84 -1.71 -0.36
CA GLU A 48 -7.85 -0.62 -0.40
C GLU A 48 -7.46 -0.27 -1.84
N ALA A 49 -7.17 -1.25 -2.67
CA ALA A 49 -6.85 -1.03 -4.08
C ALA A 49 -8.03 -0.38 -4.85
N GLY A 50 -9.26 -0.74 -4.49
CA GLY A 50 -10.46 -0.11 -5.02
C GLY A 50 -10.68 1.32 -4.57
N SER A 51 -10.13 1.71 -3.45
CA SER A 51 -10.11 3.07 -2.91
C SER A 51 -8.94 3.91 -3.42
N GLY A 52 -8.05 3.32 -4.24
CA GLY A 52 -6.91 4.00 -4.86
C GLY A 52 -5.59 3.85 -4.11
N HIS A 53 -5.54 3.02 -3.07
CA HIS A 53 -4.30 2.73 -2.36
C HIS A 53 -3.45 1.69 -3.10
N VAL A 54 -2.13 1.81 -3.01
CA VAL A 54 -1.19 0.93 -3.72
C VAL A 54 -0.94 -0.37 -2.95
N CYS A 55 -0.97 -0.31 -1.62
CA CYS A 55 -0.72 -1.43 -0.73
C CYS A 55 -1.62 -1.38 0.51
N LEU A 56 -1.65 -2.49 1.21
CA LEU A 56 -2.28 -2.64 2.51
C LEU A 56 -1.19 -2.68 3.59
N HIS A 57 -1.25 -1.77 4.56
CA HIS A 57 -0.36 -1.73 5.72
C HIS A 57 -0.87 -2.65 6.82
N LEU A 58 -0.25 -3.82 6.99
CA LEU A 58 -0.70 -4.83 7.97
C LEU A 58 -0.52 -4.38 9.42
N ASP A 59 0.48 -3.56 9.70
CA ASP A 59 0.74 -2.99 11.04
C ASP A 59 -0.28 -1.94 11.48
N GLN A 60 -1.01 -1.36 10.53
CA GLN A 60 -2.08 -0.39 10.79
C GLN A 60 -3.46 -1.05 10.91
N LEU A 61 -3.57 -2.32 10.53
CA LEU A 61 -4.82 -3.05 10.64
C LEU A 61 -5.03 -3.56 12.06
N GLN A 62 -6.14 -3.15 12.64
CA GLN A 62 -6.63 -3.59 13.93
C GLN A 62 -8.15 -3.81 13.82
N PRO A 63 -8.78 -4.54 14.73
CA PRO A 63 -10.24 -4.72 14.71
C PRO A 63 -11.03 -3.42 14.72
N ASP A 64 -10.51 -2.39 15.34
CA ASP A 64 -11.12 -1.06 15.44
C ASP A 64 -10.90 -0.18 14.20
N THR A 65 -9.89 -0.46 13.39
CA THR A 65 -9.61 0.26 12.14
C THR A 65 -10.19 -0.44 10.89
N LEU A 66 -10.48 -1.74 10.99
CA LEU A 66 -11.12 -2.47 9.90
C LEU A 66 -12.43 -1.80 9.47
N PHE A 67 -12.62 -1.68 8.15
CA PHE A 67 -13.82 -1.07 7.55
C PHE A 67 -14.09 0.37 8.02
N ASP A 68 -13.03 1.14 8.27
CA ASP A 68 -13.10 2.51 8.81
C ASP A 68 -13.81 2.58 10.18
N GLY A 69 -13.73 1.53 10.98
CA GLY A 69 -14.39 1.42 12.28
C GLY A 69 -15.92 1.34 12.24
N ARG A 70 -16.53 1.20 11.06
CA ARG A 70 -18.00 1.26 10.89
C ARG A 70 -18.74 0.02 11.40
N PHE A 71 -18.08 -1.14 11.48
CA PHE A 71 -18.70 -2.42 11.82
C PHE A 71 -17.89 -3.18 12.88
N PRO A 72 -17.77 -2.67 14.13
CA PRO A 72 -16.80 -3.17 15.11
C PRO A 72 -17.04 -4.63 15.51
N ALA A 73 -18.27 -5.07 15.65
CA ALA A 73 -18.59 -6.45 15.99
C ALA A 73 -18.19 -7.42 14.88
N LEU A 74 -18.46 -7.07 13.62
CA LEU A 74 -18.08 -7.87 12.45
C LEU A 74 -16.57 -7.87 12.25
N ALA A 75 -15.91 -6.72 12.40
CA ALA A 75 -14.46 -6.58 12.32
C ALA A 75 -13.76 -7.47 13.36
N SER A 76 -14.20 -7.42 14.60
CA SER A 76 -13.68 -8.28 15.67
C SER A 76 -13.89 -9.76 15.37
N ALA A 77 -15.06 -10.15 14.86
CA ALA A 77 -15.35 -11.55 14.53
C ALA A 77 -14.46 -12.04 13.37
N LEU A 78 -14.26 -11.23 12.33
CA LEU A 78 -13.36 -11.54 11.20
C LEU A 78 -11.91 -11.64 11.66
N TRP A 79 -11.46 -10.70 12.49
CA TRP A 79 -10.11 -10.69 13.04
C TRP A 79 -9.82 -11.97 13.87
N HIS A 80 -10.71 -12.32 14.79
CA HIS A 80 -10.56 -13.57 15.57
C HIS A 80 -10.57 -14.80 14.69
N SER A 81 -11.44 -14.84 13.66
CA SER A 81 -11.49 -15.97 12.73
C SER A 81 -10.23 -16.07 11.86
N ALA A 82 -9.51 -14.98 11.62
CA ALA A 82 -8.24 -14.98 10.90
C ALA A 82 -7.09 -15.62 11.70
N GLY A 83 -7.31 -15.94 12.99
CA GLY A 83 -6.36 -16.68 13.81
C GLY A 83 -5.09 -15.91 14.17
N ALA A 84 -5.01 -14.63 13.83
CA ALA A 84 -3.87 -13.79 14.11
C ALA A 84 -4.05 -13.09 15.47
N ALA A 85 -3.22 -13.43 16.45
CA ALA A 85 -3.21 -12.74 17.74
C ALA A 85 -2.56 -11.35 17.63
N ASP A 86 -1.61 -11.21 16.69
CA ASP A 86 -0.92 -9.97 16.39
C ASP A 86 -0.48 -9.92 14.91
N THR A 87 0.00 -8.76 14.48
CA THR A 87 0.48 -8.53 13.10
C THR A 87 1.64 -9.45 12.72
N GLN A 88 2.54 -9.79 13.64
CA GLN A 88 3.70 -10.64 13.34
C GLN A 88 3.27 -12.07 13.02
N GLN A 89 2.33 -12.61 13.78
CA GLN A 89 1.75 -13.93 13.49
C GLN A 89 1.00 -13.92 12.18
N TRP A 90 0.27 -12.86 11.88
CA TRP A 90 -0.43 -12.73 10.61
C TRP A 90 0.53 -12.68 9.42
N VAL A 91 1.58 -11.86 9.48
CA VAL A 91 2.65 -11.79 8.47
C VAL A 91 3.30 -13.16 8.27
N ALA A 92 3.58 -13.91 9.35
CA ALA A 92 4.16 -15.25 9.27
C ALA A 92 3.23 -16.25 8.56
N LEU A 93 1.93 -16.20 8.82
CA LEU A 93 0.94 -17.03 8.11
C LEU A 93 0.85 -16.66 6.63
N LEU A 94 0.86 -15.37 6.29
CA LEU A 94 0.81 -14.91 4.90
C LEU A 94 2.04 -15.35 4.11
N HIS A 95 3.24 -15.31 4.71
CA HIS A 95 4.46 -15.77 4.05
C HIS A 95 4.49 -17.27 3.71
N GLN A 96 3.70 -18.08 4.38
CA GLN A 96 3.61 -19.52 4.11
C GLN A 96 2.69 -19.84 2.92
N HIS A 97 1.83 -18.91 2.53
CA HIS A 97 0.82 -19.15 1.51
C HIS A 97 1.40 -19.09 0.09
N PRO A 98 1.11 -20.07 -0.81
CA PRO A 98 1.66 -20.12 -2.17
C PRO A 98 1.35 -18.89 -3.04
N ALA A 99 0.23 -18.22 -2.79
CA ALA A 99 -0.15 -17.00 -3.52
C ALA A 99 0.64 -15.75 -3.09
N VAL A 100 1.52 -15.84 -2.08
CA VAL A 100 2.28 -14.72 -1.52
C VAL A 100 3.77 -14.93 -1.74
N SER A 101 4.46 -13.94 -2.28
CA SER A 101 5.93 -13.93 -2.39
C SER A 101 6.53 -12.62 -1.86
N ASN A 102 7.84 -12.56 -1.80
CA ASN A 102 8.59 -11.33 -1.51
C ASN A 102 8.92 -10.51 -2.77
N GLY A 103 8.34 -10.84 -3.92
CA GLY A 103 8.63 -10.22 -5.21
C GLY A 103 9.66 -10.97 -6.06
N ALA A 104 10.35 -12.00 -5.53
CA ALA A 104 11.32 -12.78 -6.29
C ALA A 104 10.65 -13.72 -7.31
N THR A 105 9.44 -14.16 -7.03
CA THR A 105 8.63 -15.01 -7.91
C THR A 105 7.32 -14.35 -8.25
N PRO A 106 6.77 -14.54 -9.46
CA PRO A 106 5.50 -13.98 -9.85
C PRO A 106 4.34 -14.71 -9.14
N THR A 107 3.75 -14.07 -8.14
CA THR A 107 2.58 -14.54 -7.39
C THR A 107 1.52 -13.45 -7.37
N PRO A 108 0.25 -13.75 -7.16
CA PRO A 108 -0.81 -12.75 -7.13
C PRO A 108 -0.57 -11.62 -6.11
N LEU A 109 0.05 -11.95 -4.97
CA LEU A 109 0.33 -11.04 -3.87
C LEU A 109 1.83 -10.95 -3.59
N VAL A 110 2.28 -9.76 -3.24
CA VAL A 110 3.65 -9.52 -2.79
C VAL A 110 3.62 -8.95 -1.39
N LEU A 111 4.34 -9.59 -0.47
CA LEU A 111 4.50 -9.13 0.91
C LEU A 111 5.94 -8.68 1.13
N GLN A 112 6.10 -7.38 1.37
CA GLN A 112 7.40 -6.77 1.63
C GLN A 112 7.33 -6.01 2.95
N GLU A 113 8.12 -6.43 3.92
CA GLU A 113 8.00 -5.98 5.30
C GLU A 113 6.56 -6.22 5.83
N ASN A 114 5.85 -5.17 6.23
CA ASN A 114 4.45 -5.23 6.68
C ASN A 114 3.48 -4.66 5.64
N ARG A 115 3.90 -4.59 4.37
CA ARG A 115 3.09 -4.07 3.26
C ARG A 115 2.73 -5.19 2.30
N LEU A 116 1.43 -5.40 2.13
CA LEU A 116 0.88 -6.36 1.18
C LEU A 116 0.42 -5.62 -0.08
N TYR A 117 0.83 -6.11 -1.23
CA TYR A 117 0.56 -5.53 -2.54
C TYR A 117 -0.16 -6.53 -3.46
N LEU A 118 -0.97 -6.03 -4.37
CA LEU A 118 -1.22 -6.75 -5.62
C LEU A 118 0.07 -6.74 -6.45
N GLN A 119 0.44 -7.85 -7.08
CA GLN A 119 1.67 -7.96 -7.89
C GLN A 119 1.82 -6.82 -8.89
N ARG A 120 0.75 -6.49 -9.63
CA ARG A 120 0.77 -5.41 -10.61
C ARG A 120 1.10 -4.05 -10.01
N MET A 121 0.59 -3.76 -8.81
CA MET A 121 0.83 -2.50 -8.11
C MET A 121 2.28 -2.41 -7.62
N TRP A 122 2.79 -3.49 -7.04
CA TRP A 122 4.19 -3.60 -6.64
C TRP A 122 5.16 -3.40 -7.80
N GLN A 123 4.88 -4.03 -8.96
CA GLN A 123 5.69 -3.84 -10.17
C GLN A 123 5.64 -2.39 -10.68
N SER A 124 4.45 -1.78 -10.71
CA SER A 124 4.30 -0.38 -11.15
C SER A 124 5.03 0.58 -10.24
N GLU A 125 4.95 0.40 -8.91
CA GLU A 125 5.69 1.20 -7.93
C GLU A 125 7.21 1.06 -8.14
N GLY A 126 7.70 -0.17 -8.33
CA GLY A 126 9.10 -0.42 -8.64
C GLY A 126 9.58 0.24 -9.94
N GLN A 127 8.76 0.25 -10.98
CA GLN A 127 9.07 0.93 -12.24
C GLN A 127 9.15 2.46 -12.06
N VAL A 128 8.22 3.04 -11.30
CA VAL A 128 8.24 4.47 -10.97
C VAL A 128 9.48 4.83 -10.16
N ALA A 129 9.80 4.05 -9.12
CA ALA A 129 11.00 4.25 -8.32
C ALA A 129 12.28 4.15 -9.17
N ALA A 130 12.38 3.14 -10.05
CA ALA A 130 13.51 2.98 -10.95
C ALA A 130 13.66 4.15 -11.93
N PHE A 131 12.54 4.69 -12.43
CA PHE A 131 12.55 5.88 -13.28
C PHE A 131 13.15 7.08 -12.56
N PHE A 132 12.72 7.37 -11.33
CA PHE A 132 13.26 8.49 -10.57
C PHE A 132 14.73 8.30 -10.21
N ASN A 133 15.14 7.10 -9.80
CA ASN A 133 16.54 6.79 -9.51
C ASN A 133 17.44 6.98 -10.75
N THR A 134 16.95 6.65 -11.94
CA THR A 134 17.69 6.84 -13.20
C THR A 134 17.80 8.34 -13.55
N GLN A 135 16.76 9.13 -13.28
CA GLN A 135 16.76 10.57 -13.51
C GLN A 135 17.69 11.31 -12.54
N GLU A 136 17.81 10.85 -11.30
CA GLU A 136 18.80 11.42 -10.35
C GLU A 136 20.22 11.30 -10.88
N VAL A 137 20.59 10.15 -11.45
CA VAL A 137 21.92 9.93 -12.04
C VAL A 137 22.12 10.81 -13.29
N ALA A 138 21.11 10.96 -14.13
CA ALA A 138 21.17 11.79 -15.33
C ALA A 138 21.13 13.30 -15.02
N GLY A 139 20.41 13.70 -13.98
CA GLY A 139 20.24 15.10 -13.59
C GLY A 139 21.49 15.75 -12.96
N SER A 140 22.45 14.95 -12.50
CA SER A 140 23.70 15.47 -11.91
C SER A 140 24.62 16.16 -12.92
N SER A 141 24.35 16.04 -14.23
CA SER A 141 25.13 16.69 -15.29
C SER A 141 24.51 17.98 -15.89
N LEU A 142 23.29 18.32 -15.50
CA LEU A 142 22.65 19.55 -15.99
C LEU A 142 23.08 20.76 -15.15
N SER A 143 23.87 21.66 -15.74
CA SER A 143 24.10 22.97 -15.15
C SER A 143 22.80 23.77 -15.22
N VAL A 144 22.18 23.99 -14.08
CA VAL A 144 20.96 24.78 -13.99
C VAL A 144 21.40 26.24 -13.72
N ASP A 145 20.94 27.16 -14.55
CA ASP A 145 21.00 28.59 -14.28
C ASP A 145 20.04 28.91 -13.10
N GLU A 146 20.62 28.91 -11.89
CA GLU A 146 19.84 29.12 -10.65
C GLU A 146 19.07 30.44 -10.62
N PRO A 147 19.64 31.58 -11.08
CA PRO A 147 18.88 32.82 -11.17
C PRO A 147 17.65 32.70 -12.05
N ARG A 148 17.80 32.14 -13.24
CA ARG A 148 16.70 31.97 -14.19
C ARG A 148 15.62 31.00 -13.66
N LEU A 149 16.03 29.91 -12.99
CA LEU A 149 15.08 28.99 -12.33
C LEU A 149 14.28 29.70 -11.24
N ARG A 150 14.95 30.53 -10.43
CA ARG A 150 14.30 31.32 -9.38
C ARG A 150 13.27 32.30 -9.95
N ASP A 151 13.60 33.00 -11.03
CA ASP A 151 12.68 33.91 -11.69
C ASP A 151 11.44 33.18 -12.22
N ILE A 152 11.62 32.02 -12.87
CA ILE A 152 10.52 31.19 -13.35
C ILE A 152 9.65 30.69 -12.18
N LEU A 153 10.26 30.21 -11.09
CA LEU A 153 9.52 29.74 -9.93
C LEU A 153 8.76 30.87 -9.23
N ASN A 154 9.36 32.07 -9.14
CA ASN A 154 8.67 33.24 -8.59
C ASN A 154 7.52 33.69 -9.47
N ALA A 155 7.65 33.59 -10.79
CA ALA A 155 6.56 33.92 -11.72
C ALA A 155 5.40 32.91 -11.63
N LEU A 156 5.68 31.63 -11.38
CA LEU A 156 4.66 30.56 -11.32
C LEU A 156 3.99 30.44 -9.95
N PHE A 157 4.73 30.61 -8.87
CA PHE A 157 4.28 30.36 -7.48
C PHE A 157 4.28 31.62 -6.60
N GLY A 158 4.60 32.78 -7.16
CA GLY A 158 4.74 34.03 -6.41
C GLY A 158 6.04 34.14 -5.61
N GLU A 159 6.36 35.33 -5.13
CA GLU A 159 7.51 35.57 -4.25
C GLU A 159 7.22 35.08 -2.83
N VAL A 160 8.23 34.46 -2.19
CA VAL A 160 8.14 34.06 -0.79
C VAL A 160 8.29 35.30 0.09
N THR A 161 7.22 35.64 0.81
CA THR A 161 7.29 36.69 1.84
C THR A 161 7.55 36.05 3.22
N PRO A 162 8.21 36.74 4.15
CA PRO A 162 8.54 36.18 5.48
C PRO A 162 7.32 35.74 6.32
N SER A 163 6.12 36.15 5.92
CA SER A 163 4.85 35.85 6.61
C SER A 163 3.97 34.83 5.88
N SER A 164 4.43 34.29 4.73
CA SER A 164 3.66 33.29 3.99
C SER A 164 3.94 31.89 4.50
N ASP A 165 2.91 31.04 4.49
CA ASP A 165 3.09 29.60 4.68
C ASP A 165 4.01 29.02 3.61
N ILE A 166 4.74 27.95 3.97
CA ILE A 166 5.67 27.30 3.05
C ILE A 166 4.89 26.70 1.88
N ASP A 167 5.16 27.17 0.67
CA ASP A 167 4.64 26.51 -0.55
C ASP A 167 5.47 25.26 -0.86
N TRP A 168 4.98 24.13 -0.42
CA TRP A 168 5.65 22.84 -0.61
C TRP A 168 5.79 22.42 -2.06
N GLN A 169 4.92 22.89 -2.96
CA GLN A 169 5.08 22.63 -4.40
C GLN A 169 6.27 23.37 -4.98
N LYS A 170 6.48 24.61 -4.56
CA LYS A 170 7.66 25.40 -4.94
C LYS A 170 8.94 24.79 -4.36
N VAL A 171 8.92 24.36 -3.10
CA VAL A 171 10.04 23.66 -2.44
C VAL A 171 10.38 22.36 -3.17
N ALA A 172 9.40 21.54 -3.50
CA ALA A 172 9.61 20.26 -4.20
C ALA A 172 10.29 20.45 -5.57
N ARG A 173 10.01 21.54 -6.27
CA ARG A 173 10.65 21.88 -7.55
C ARG A 173 12.08 22.38 -7.40
N GLN A 174 12.45 22.93 -6.25
CA GLN A 174 13.81 23.39 -5.92
C GLN A 174 14.65 22.29 -5.28
N TRP A 175 13.99 21.26 -4.70
CA TRP A 175 14.70 20.23 -3.96
C TRP A 175 15.52 19.34 -4.90
N ARG A 176 16.83 19.34 -4.69
CA ARG A 176 17.75 18.37 -5.27
C ARG A 176 18.24 17.49 -4.14
N PRO A 177 18.11 16.18 -4.24
CA PRO A 177 18.73 15.29 -3.26
C PRO A 177 20.25 15.53 -3.27
N PRO A 178 20.89 15.50 -2.10
CA PRO A 178 22.35 15.60 -2.03
C PRO A 178 22.95 14.45 -2.82
N VAL A 179 23.91 14.75 -3.69
CA VAL A 179 24.73 13.74 -4.37
C VAL A 179 25.52 13.01 -3.29
N VAL A 180 25.15 11.79 -2.97
CA VAL A 180 25.97 10.92 -2.14
C VAL A 180 27.12 10.48 -3.02
N SER A 181 28.30 11.10 -2.83
CA SER A 181 29.55 10.64 -3.44
C SER A 181 29.87 9.25 -2.89
N PRO A 182 30.32 8.30 -3.72
CA PRO A 182 30.69 6.96 -3.32
C PRO A 182 31.89 6.91 -2.35
#